data_b0c3d022512178a24be6c27ec6e7592d
#
_entry.id   b0c3d022512178a24be6c27ec6e7592d
#
_cell.length_a   1.000
_cell.length_b   1.000
_cell.length_c   1.000
_cell.angle_alpha   90.00
_cell.angle_beta   90.00
_cell.angle_gamma   90.00
#
_symmetry.space_group_name_H-M   'P 1'
#
loop_
_entity.id
_entity.type
_entity.pdbx_description
1 polymer ?
#
loop_
_entity_poly.entity_id
_entity_poly.type
_entity_poly.pdbx_seq_one_letter_code
_entity_poly.pdbx_strand_id
1 'polypeptide(L)'
;MMARPVLFVLAGVNGAGKSSIGGHLLQQAGLSWFNPDTFARELMAATGCGQDEANAAAWQEGVRRFDAAMAERSHHAIETTLGGRTIPARIMAATRTHDVMVWFCGLATPELHIARVKARVRAGGHDIPEASIRARYPLAQANLIALMPQIAHLQVYDNSVEVAPGQVVPDPVLVAEMIAGSLVWPVDVDTLRATPEWAKPLLEAAISLQAGGMAASE
;
A
#
# COMPACT_ATOMS: atom_id res chain seq x y z
N MET A 1 -7.70 6.33 -28.96
CA MET A 1 -7.08 5.28 -28.12
C MET A 1 -7.99 5.10 -26.92
N MET A 2 -8.39 3.88 -26.59
CA MET A 2 -9.10 3.64 -25.32
C MET A 2 -8.14 3.92 -24.16
N ALA A 3 -8.65 4.58 -23.10
CA ALA A 3 -7.87 4.80 -21.87
C ALA A 3 -7.44 3.44 -21.29
N ARG A 4 -6.23 3.36 -20.76
CA ARG A 4 -5.77 2.14 -20.09
C ARG A 4 -6.58 1.91 -18.83
N PRO A 5 -6.94 0.67 -18.49
CA PRO A 5 -7.55 0.39 -17.20
C PRO A 5 -6.58 0.72 -16.05
N VAL A 6 -7.12 0.98 -14.89
CA VAL A 6 -6.33 1.38 -13.70
C VAL A 6 -6.29 0.24 -12.71
N LEU A 7 -5.08 -0.05 -12.20
CA LEU A 7 -4.87 -0.88 -11.02
C LEU A 7 -4.58 0.04 -9.83
N PHE A 8 -5.51 0.13 -8.88
CA PHE A 8 -5.32 0.83 -7.62
C PHE A 8 -4.69 -0.10 -6.59
N VAL A 9 -3.60 0.33 -5.98
CA VAL A 9 -2.88 -0.42 -4.95
C VAL A 9 -2.84 0.39 -3.66
N LEU A 10 -3.59 -0.07 -2.67
CA LEU A 10 -3.51 0.46 -1.31
C LEU A 10 -2.44 -0.32 -0.55
N ALA A 11 -1.28 0.27 -0.36
CA ALA A 11 -0.09 -0.40 0.14
C ALA A 11 0.35 0.10 1.53
N GLY A 12 1.09 -0.76 2.25
CA GLY A 12 1.68 -0.44 3.56
C GLY A 12 1.56 -1.59 4.55
N VAL A 13 2.46 -1.66 5.50
CA VAL A 13 2.56 -2.76 6.48
C VAL A 13 1.32 -2.80 7.39
N ASN A 14 1.05 -3.95 8.00
CA ASN A 14 -0.07 -4.13 8.94
C ASN A 14 -0.01 -3.07 10.05
N GLY A 15 -1.14 -2.46 10.40
CA GLY A 15 -1.22 -1.38 11.38
C GLY A 15 -0.98 0.03 10.82
N ALA A 16 -0.63 0.18 9.53
CA ALA A 16 -0.44 1.49 8.90
C ALA A 16 -1.72 2.35 8.77
N GLY A 17 -2.90 1.76 8.93
CA GLY A 17 -4.19 2.47 8.79
C GLY A 17 -4.77 2.47 7.38
N LYS A 18 -4.27 1.62 6.49
CA LYS A 18 -4.70 1.53 5.08
C LYS A 18 -6.21 1.48 4.89
N SER A 19 -6.87 0.52 5.54
CA SER A 19 -8.30 0.29 5.37
C SER A 19 -9.17 1.47 5.83
N SER A 20 -8.69 2.25 6.82
CA SER A 20 -9.40 3.45 7.30
C SER A 20 -9.30 4.61 6.31
N ILE A 21 -8.15 4.75 5.65
CA ILE A 21 -7.84 5.87 4.74
C ILE A 21 -8.30 5.53 3.33
N GLY A 22 -7.82 4.41 2.80
CA GLY A 22 -8.08 3.99 1.42
C GLY A 22 -9.51 3.56 1.20
N GLY A 23 -10.15 2.95 2.22
CA GLY A 23 -11.54 2.53 2.12
C GLY A 23 -12.50 3.66 1.78
N HIS A 24 -12.34 4.80 2.44
CA HIS A 24 -13.17 5.98 2.18
C HIS A 24 -12.92 6.57 0.77
N LEU A 25 -11.66 6.71 0.38
CA LEU A 25 -11.27 7.27 -0.92
C LEU A 25 -11.70 6.38 -2.09
N LEU A 26 -11.52 5.06 -1.98
CA LEU A 26 -11.94 4.11 -3.01
C LEU A 26 -13.46 4.06 -3.15
N GLN A 27 -14.21 4.11 -2.03
CA GLN A 27 -15.67 4.19 -2.06
C GLN A 27 -16.18 5.47 -2.72
N GLN A 28 -15.55 6.63 -2.42
CA GLN A 28 -15.88 7.89 -3.09
C GLN A 28 -15.62 7.84 -4.60
N ALA A 29 -14.58 7.10 -5.02
CA ALA A 29 -14.28 6.86 -6.43
C ALA A 29 -15.19 5.81 -7.09
N GLY A 30 -16.16 5.24 -6.37
CA GLY A 30 -17.05 4.19 -6.87
C GLY A 30 -16.37 2.85 -7.07
N LEU A 31 -15.21 2.63 -6.47
CA LEU A 31 -14.42 1.40 -6.58
C LEU A 31 -14.68 0.49 -5.38
N SER A 32 -14.99 -0.77 -5.66
CA SER A 32 -14.96 -1.84 -4.67
C SER A 32 -13.57 -2.48 -4.69
N TRP A 33 -13.03 -2.76 -3.51
CA TRP A 33 -11.77 -3.49 -3.40
C TRP A 33 -11.95 -4.80 -2.63
N PHE A 34 -11.12 -5.76 -2.96
CA PHE A 34 -11.06 -7.01 -2.23
C PHE A 34 -10.18 -6.83 -0.99
N ASN A 35 -10.77 -7.06 0.19
CA ASN A 35 -10.04 -7.07 1.46
C ASN A 35 -9.91 -8.53 1.94
N PRO A 36 -8.68 -9.10 1.93
CA PRO A 36 -8.46 -10.49 2.36
C PRO A 36 -8.87 -10.75 3.82
N ASP A 37 -8.66 -9.80 4.73
CA ASP A 37 -9.01 -9.96 6.16
C ASP A 37 -10.53 -10.08 6.34
N THR A 38 -11.30 -9.28 5.59
CA THR A 38 -12.77 -9.35 5.59
C THR A 38 -13.25 -10.68 5.03
N PHE A 39 -12.72 -11.10 3.89
CA PHE A 39 -13.05 -12.36 3.25
C PHE A 39 -12.76 -13.56 4.18
N ALA A 40 -11.58 -13.59 4.82
CA ALA A 40 -11.21 -14.66 5.74
C ALA A 40 -12.18 -14.73 6.92
N ARG A 41 -12.55 -13.60 7.50
CA ARG A 41 -13.53 -13.54 8.61
C ARG A 41 -14.90 -14.05 8.20
N GLU A 42 -15.41 -13.64 7.03
CA GLU A 42 -16.69 -14.09 6.48
C GLU A 42 -16.67 -15.59 6.18
N LEU A 43 -15.58 -16.12 5.63
CA LEU A 43 -15.40 -17.53 5.36
C LEU A 43 -15.42 -18.35 6.65
N MET A 44 -14.69 -17.92 7.69
CA MET A 44 -14.72 -18.58 9.01
C MET A 44 -16.13 -18.58 9.62
N ALA A 45 -16.83 -17.46 9.53
CA ALA A 45 -18.21 -17.37 10.04
C ALA A 45 -19.18 -18.28 9.30
N ALA A 46 -19.02 -18.46 7.99
CA ALA A 46 -19.88 -19.27 7.15
C ALA A 46 -19.58 -20.77 7.23
N THR A 47 -18.31 -21.16 7.38
CA THR A 47 -17.87 -22.58 7.26
C THR A 47 -17.37 -23.19 8.56
N GLY A 48 -17.00 -22.37 9.55
CA GLY A 48 -16.32 -22.81 10.76
C GLY A 48 -14.88 -23.26 10.56
N CYS A 49 -14.27 -22.97 9.40
CA CYS A 49 -12.86 -23.33 9.12
C CYS A 49 -11.89 -22.57 10.04
N GLY A 50 -10.67 -23.09 10.17
CA GLY A 50 -9.61 -22.45 10.97
C GLY A 50 -9.06 -21.18 10.31
N GLN A 51 -8.41 -20.33 11.12
CA GLN A 51 -7.84 -19.04 10.67
C GLN A 51 -6.82 -19.23 9.55
N ASP A 52 -5.92 -20.22 9.63
CA ASP A 52 -4.89 -20.46 8.62
C ASP A 52 -5.50 -20.88 7.28
N GLU A 53 -6.53 -21.71 7.30
CA GLU A 53 -7.28 -22.13 6.12
C GLU A 53 -8.00 -20.93 5.48
N ALA A 54 -8.67 -20.11 6.30
CA ALA A 54 -9.36 -18.91 5.84
C ALA A 54 -8.38 -17.89 5.22
N ASN A 55 -7.21 -17.69 5.83
CA ASN A 55 -6.18 -16.80 5.30
C ASN A 55 -5.61 -17.31 3.96
N ALA A 56 -5.38 -18.62 3.83
CA ALA A 56 -4.92 -19.23 2.59
C ALA A 56 -5.96 -19.07 1.46
N ALA A 57 -7.23 -19.32 1.76
CA ALA A 57 -8.34 -19.14 0.82
C ALA A 57 -8.50 -17.67 0.41
N ALA A 58 -8.41 -16.73 1.36
CA ALA A 58 -8.47 -15.29 1.09
C ALA A 58 -7.32 -14.84 0.17
N TRP A 59 -6.11 -15.34 0.40
CA TRP A 59 -4.98 -15.04 -0.45
C TRP A 59 -5.15 -15.58 -1.88
N GLN A 60 -5.62 -16.84 -2.02
CA GLN A 60 -5.88 -17.45 -3.33
C GLN A 60 -6.97 -16.69 -4.10
N GLU A 61 -8.06 -16.32 -3.43
CA GLU A 61 -9.14 -15.54 -4.04
C GLU A 61 -8.66 -14.14 -4.47
N GLY A 62 -7.85 -13.47 -3.66
CA GLY A 62 -7.24 -12.19 -4.03
C GLY A 62 -6.39 -12.30 -5.28
N VAL A 63 -5.54 -13.34 -5.37
CA VAL A 63 -4.72 -13.61 -6.56
C VAL A 63 -5.59 -13.92 -7.77
N ARG A 64 -6.62 -14.75 -7.63
CA ARG A 64 -7.55 -15.09 -8.70
C ARG A 64 -8.26 -13.86 -9.28
N ARG A 65 -8.78 -12.99 -8.40
CA ARG A 65 -9.44 -11.74 -8.81
C ARG A 65 -8.48 -10.81 -9.51
N PHE A 66 -7.26 -10.68 -8.99
CA PHE A 66 -6.22 -9.89 -9.62
C PHE A 66 -5.93 -10.39 -11.05
N ASP A 67 -5.64 -11.68 -11.19
CA ASP A 67 -5.27 -12.28 -12.47
C ASP A 67 -6.44 -12.18 -13.49
N ALA A 68 -7.69 -12.36 -13.03
CA ALA A 68 -8.88 -12.16 -13.86
C ALA A 68 -9.00 -10.72 -14.38
N ALA A 69 -8.87 -9.73 -13.50
CA ALA A 69 -8.95 -8.32 -13.87
C ALA A 69 -7.84 -7.92 -14.88
N MET A 70 -6.63 -8.47 -14.73
CA MET A 70 -5.55 -8.24 -15.69
C MET A 70 -5.84 -8.84 -17.05
N ALA A 71 -6.39 -10.07 -17.09
CA ALA A 71 -6.76 -10.74 -18.34
C ALA A 71 -7.91 -10.03 -19.07
N GLU A 72 -8.90 -9.58 -18.34
CA GLU A 72 -10.08 -8.86 -18.85
C GLU A 72 -9.80 -7.38 -19.17
N ARG A 73 -8.62 -6.86 -18.77
CA ARG A 73 -8.27 -5.45 -18.87
C ARG A 73 -9.32 -4.55 -18.20
N SER A 74 -9.75 -4.92 -17.00
CA SER A 74 -10.73 -4.19 -16.22
C SER A 74 -10.05 -3.42 -15.07
N HIS A 75 -10.69 -2.34 -14.60
CA HIS A 75 -10.24 -1.65 -13.40
C HIS A 75 -10.25 -2.60 -12.20
N HIS A 76 -9.22 -2.51 -11.35
CA HIS A 76 -9.12 -3.33 -10.16
C HIS A 76 -8.51 -2.54 -9.00
N ALA A 77 -8.89 -2.90 -7.78
CA ALA A 77 -8.31 -2.33 -6.57
C ALA A 77 -7.90 -3.43 -5.59
N ILE A 78 -6.70 -3.34 -5.05
CA ILE A 78 -6.16 -4.29 -4.08
C ILE A 78 -5.61 -3.60 -2.85
N GLU A 79 -5.70 -4.28 -1.71
CA GLU A 79 -4.95 -3.93 -0.50
C GLU A 79 -3.80 -4.91 -0.32
N THR A 80 -2.59 -4.41 0.00
CA THR A 80 -1.40 -5.24 0.19
C THR A 80 -0.43 -4.64 1.21
N THR A 81 0.35 -5.50 1.87
CA THR A 81 1.48 -5.03 2.69
C THR A 81 2.71 -4.67 1.86
N LEU A 82 2.78 -5.07 0.59
CA LEU A 82 3.99 -5.09 -0.22
C LEU A 82 5.19 -5.86 0.40
N GLY A 83 5.01 -6.50 1.54
CA GLY A 83 6.06 -7.19 2.30
C GLY A 83 6.38 -8.60 1.81
N GLY A 84 5.82 -9.05 0.69
CA GLY A 84 6.09 -10.34 0.05
C GLY A 84 6.73 -10.19 -1.32
N ARG A 85 6.84 -11.32 -2.06
CA ARG A 85 7.41 -11.34 -3.42
C ARG A 85 6.34 -11.45 -4.51
N THR A 86 5.26 -12.17 -4.23
CA THR A 86 4.26 -12.56 -5.24
C THR A 86 3.45 -11.35 -5.74
N ILE A 87 2.91 -10.54 -4.85
CA ILE A 87 2.08 -9.37 -5.22
C ILE A 87 2.91 -8.29 -5.90
N PRO A 88 4.10 -7.88 -5.41
CA PRO A 88 4.94 -6.95 -6.15
C PRO A 88 5.28 -7.39 -7.58
N ALA A 89 5.59 -8.68 -7.79
CA ALA A 89 5.84 -9.22 -9.13
C ALA A 89 4.60 -9.14 -10.04
N ARG A 90 3.40 -9.37 -9.51
CA ARG A 90 2.13 -9.21 -10.25
C ARG A 90 1.85 -7.75 -10.58
N ILE A 91 2.06 -6.84 -9.64
CA ILE A 91 1.92 -5.39 -9.88
C ILE A 91 2.89 -4.96 -10.99
N MET A 92 4.14 -5.39 -10.94
CA MET A 92 5.13 -5.13 -11.98
C MET A 92 4.66 -5.65 -13.35
N ALA A 93 4.10 -6.84 -13.43
CA ALA A 93 3.57 -7.38 -14.66
C ALA A 93 2.35 -6.59 -15.16
N ALA A 94 1.49 -6.12 -14.27
CA ALA A 94 0.31 -5.33 -14.58
C ALA A 94 0.63 -3.97 -15.23
N THR A 95 1.79 -3.37 -14.95
CA THR A 95 2.21 -2.10 -15.57
C THR A 95 2.26 -2.16 -17.11
N ARG A 96 2.34 -3.35 -17.69
CA ARG A 96 2.31 -3.53 -19.15
C ARG A 96 0.94 -3.24 -19.76
N THR A 97 -0.14 -3.42 -19.01
CA THR A 97 -1.53 -3.35 -19.51
C THR A 97 -2.38 -2.33 -18.78
N HIS A 98 -2.00 -1.93 -17.57
CA HIS A 98 -2.74 -1.04 -16.69
C HIS A 98 -1.89 0.16 -16.28
N ASP A 99 -2.53 1.29 -16.02
CA ASP A 99 -1.93 2.37 -15.28
C ASP A 99 -2.00 2.04 -13.80
N VAL A 100 -0.84 1.85 -13.19
CA VAL A 100 -0.75 1.47 -11.77
C VAL A 100 -0.69 2.72 -10.92
N MET A 101 -1.66 2.87 -10.02
CA MET A 101 -1.72 3.94 -9.03
C MET A 101 -1.52 3.35 -7.64
N VAL A 102 -0.57 3.89 -6.89
CA VAL A 102 -0.21 3.37 -5.56
C VAL A 102 -0.40 4.45 -4.51
N TRP A 103 -1.17 4.13 -3.47
CA TRP A 103 -1.19 4.85 -2.21
C TRP A 103 -0.46 4.03 -1.16
N PHE A 104 0.70 4.49 -0.76
CA PHE A 104 1.52 3.83 0.25
C PHE A 104 1.39 4.55 1.59
N CYS A 105 0.92 3.84 2.61
CA CYS A 105 0.80 4.36 3.96
C CYS A 105 1.88 3.73 4.84
N GLY A 106 2.74 4.56 5.42
CA GLY A 106 3.82 4.14 6.31
C GLY A 106 3.72 4.70 7.71
N LEU A 107 4.48 4.12 8.61
CA LEU A 107 4.70 4.57 9.99
C LEU A 107 6.19 4.65 10.27
N ALA A 108 6.55 5.48 11.25
CA ALA A 108 7.93 5.76 11.61
C ALA A 108 8.75 4.52 11.97
N THR A 109 8.15 3.53 12.65
CA THR A 109 8.88 2.36 13.15
C THR A 109 8.05 1.08 13.09
N PRO A 110 8.68 -0.11 13.04
CA PRO A 110 7.99 -1.39 13.21
C PRO A 110 7.26 -1.50 14.55
N GLU A 111 7.79 -0.88 15.60
CA GLU A 111 7.20 -0.86 16.95
C GLU A 111 5.82 -0.19 16.95
N LEU A 112 5.68 0.91 16.22
CA LEU A 112 4.41 1.62 16.10
C LEU A 112 3.37 0.77 15.34
N HIS A 113 3.79 0.07 14.28
CA HIS A 113 2.95 -0.91 13.59
C HIS A 113 2.45 -2.00 14.54
N ILE A 114 3.37 -2.58 15.34
CA ILE A 114 3.07 -3.62 16.33
C ILE A 114 2.09 -3.09 17.40
N ALA A 115 2.35 -1.90 17.94
CA ALA A 115 1.47 -1.28 18.94
C ALA A 115 0.04 -1.10 18.43
N ARG A 116 -0.12 -0.64 17.19
CA ARG A 116 -1.43 -0.46 16.55
C ARG A 116 -2.13 -1.80 16.26
N VAL A 117 -1.40 -2.83 15.82
CA VAL A 117 -1.97 -4.18 15.65
C VAL A 117 -2.43 -4.71 17.01
N LYS A 118 -1.63 -4.61 18.08
CA LYS A 118 -2.04 -4.99 19.44
C LYS A 118 -3.28 -4.23 19.93
N ALA A 119 -3.37 -2.94 19.67
CA ALA A 119 -4.55 -2.14 20.02
C ALA A 119 -5.79 -2.64 19.26
N ARG A 120 -5.67 -2.93 17.97
CA ARG A 120 -6.74 -3.52 17.14
C ARG A 120 -7.18 -4.89 17.68
N VAL A 121 -6.25 -5.75 18.08
CA VAL A 121 -6.57 -7.08 18.66
C VAL A 121 -7.36 -6.93 19.95
N ARG A 122 -6.97 -5.99 20.84
CA ARG A 122 -7.74 -5.70 22.07
C ARG A 122 -9.16 -5.23 21.78
N ALA A 123 -9.39 -4.61 20.62
CA ALA A 123 -10.73 -4.22 20.13
C ALA A 123 -11.46 -5.33 19.34
N GLY A 124 -10.98 -6.59 19.39
CA GLY A 124 -11.60 -7.74 18.72
C GLY A 124 -11.15 -7.97 17.27
N GLY A 125 -10.10 -7.28 16.82
CA GLY A 125 -9.56 -7.47 15.48
C GLY A 125 -8.58 -8.64 15.40
N HIS A 126 -8.18 -8.98 14.17
CA HIS A 126 -7.26 -10.07 13.85
C HIS A 126 -5.81 -9.74 14.25
N ASP A 127 -5.11 -10.75 14.81
CA ASP A 127 -3.70 -10.65 15.17
C ASP A 127 -2.78 -10.91 13.99
N ILE A 128 -1.60 -10.29 14.04
CA ILE A 128 -0.50 -10.50 13.10
C ILE A 128 0.79 -10.70 13.92
N PRO A 129 1.53 -11.80 13.73
CA PRO A 129 2.77 -12.04 14.46
C PRO A 129 3.77 -10.89 14.30
N GLU A 130 4.37 -10.45 15.41
CA GLU A 130 5.34 -9.35 15.41
C GLU A 130 6.51 -9.59 14.46
N ALA A 131 7.00 -10.83 14.39
CA ALA A 131 8.06 -11.23 13.47
C ALA A 131 7.68 -10.97 12.00
N SER A 132 6.41 -11.18 11.64
CA SER A 132 5.90 -10.90 10.30
C SER A 132 5.87 -9.39 10.00
N ILE A 133 5.49 -8.57 10.97
CA ILE A 133 5.50 -7.10 10.83
C ILE A 133 6.93 -6.60 10.63
N ARG A 134 7.87 -7.03 11.48
CA ARG A 134 9.28 -6.67 11.38
C ARG A 134 9.92 -7.07 10.06
N ALA A 135 9.62 -8.27 9.57
CA ALA A 135 10.12 -8.73 8.28
C ALA A 135 9.53 -7.95 7.09
N ARG A 136 8.24 -7.61 7.16
CA ARG A 136 7.55 -6.87 6.09
C ARG A 136 7.95 -5.40 6.01
N TYR A 137 8.36 -4.78 7.11
CA TYR A 137 8.65 -3.35 7.17
C TYR A 137 9.73 -2.92 6.16
N PRO A 138 10.96 -3.46 6.18
CA PRO A 138 11.96 -3.10 5.17
C PRO A 138 11.62 -3.63 3.76
N LEU A 139 10.97 -4.79 3.66
CA LEU A 139 10.61 -5.37 2.37
C LEU A 139 9.54 -4.55 1.64
N ALA A 140 8.59 -3.96 2.36
CA ALA A 140 7.56 -3.12 1.75
C ALA A 140 8.17 -1.88 1.10
N GLN A 141 9.14 -1.24 1.74
CA GLN A 141 9.87 -0.09 1.20
C GLN A 141 10.73 -0.49 -0.01
N ALA A 142 11.51 -1.57 0.10
CA ALA A 142 12.34 -2.06 -0.98
C ALA A 142 11.51 -2.45 -2.23
N ASN A 143 10.38 -3.10 -2.03
CA ASN A 143 9.46 -3.45 -3.12
C ASN A 143 8.82 -2.21 -3.74
N LEU A 144 8.46 -1.20 -2.95
CA LEU A 144 7.93 0.06 -3.47
C LEU A 144 8.98 0.76 -4.34
N ILE A 145 10.23 0.89 -3.86
CA ILE A 145 11.34 1.47 -4.63
C ILE A 145 11.52 0.74 -5.96
N ALA A 146 11.50 -0.59 -5.96
CA ALA A 146 11.63 -1.38 -7.18
C ALA A 146 10.49 -1.18 -8.18
N LEU A 147 9.28 -0.84 -7.69
CA LEU A 147 8.10 -0.58 -8.52
C LEU A 147 8.05 0.86 -9.07
N MET A 148 8.65 1.84 -8.37
CA MET A 148 8.56 3.27 -8.70
C MET A 148 8.75 3.62 -10.17
N PRO A 149 9.74 3.04 -10.91
CA PRO A 149 9.97 3.41 -12.31
C PRO A 149 8.81 3.11 -13.25
N GLN A 150 7.90 2.24 -12.85
CA GLN A 150 6.79 1.75 -13.68
C GLN A 150 5.41 2.19 -13.18
N ILE A 151 5.36 2.90 -12.04
CA ILE A 151 4.11 3.39 -11.45
C ILE A 151 3.66 4.66 -12.17
N ALA A 152 2.38 4.71 -12.59
CA ALA A 152 1.81 5.88 -13.23
C ALA A 152 1.58 7.03 -12.24
N HIS A 153 1.15 6.71 -11.02
CA HIS A 153 0.96 7.68 -9.94
C HIS A 153 1.25 7.03 -8.58
N LEU A 154 2.15 7.61 -7.81
CA LEU A 154 2.49 7.20 -6.45
C LEU A 154 2.25 8.33 -5.49
N GLN A 155 1.55 8.04 -4.40
CA GLN A 155 1.45 8.91 -3.22
C GLN A 155 1.91 8.14 -1.99
N VAL A 156 2.82 8.73 -1.22
CA VAL A 156 3.34 8.18 0.03
C VAL A 156 2.85 9.04 1.18
N TYR A 157 2.22 8.40 2.16
CA TYR A 157 1.65 9.07 3.32
C TYR A 157 2.30 8.60 4.61
N ASP A 158 2.66 9.54 5.48
CA ASP A 158 3.02 9.28 6.87
C ASP A 158 1.78 9.34 7.76
N ASN A 159 1.50 8.25 8.44
CA ASN A 159 0.40 8.13 9.39
C ASN A 159 0.93 7.85 10.82
N SER A 160 2.11 8.39 11.16
CA SER A 160 2.78 8.10 12.44
C SER A 160 2.20 8.85 13.62
N VAL A 161 1.35 9.84 13.41
CA VAL A 161 0.78 10.63 14.51
C VAL A 161 0.00 9.73 15.46
N GLU A 162 0.37 9.77 16.74
CA GLU A 162 -0.35 9.13 17.82
C GLU A 162 -1.26 10.15 18.51
N VAL A 163 -2.50 9.76 18.76
CA VAL A 163 -3.48 10.58 19.46
C VAL A 163 -3.93 9.90 20.74
N ALA A 164 -4.25 10.69 21.75
CA ALA A 164 -4.80 10.15 23.00
C ALA A 164 -6.19 9.53 22.76
N PRO A 165 -6.59 8.54 23.57
CA PRO A 165 -7.92 7.94 23.46
C PRO A 165 -9.04 9.00 23.47
N GLY A 166 -9.94 8.91 22.47
CA GLY A 166 -11.06 9.85 22.32
C GLY A 166 -10.77 11.12 21.53
N GLN A 167 -9.54 11.33 21.09
CA GLN A 167 -9.21 12.42 20.17
C GLN A 167 -9.46 12.01 18.71
N VAL A 168 -9.71 13.03 17.88
CA VAL A 168 -9.85 12.83 16.42
C VAL A 168 -8.48 12.47 15.85
N VAL A 169 -8.41 11.36 15.13
CA VAL A 169 -7.21 10.97 14.40
C VAL A 169 -7.04 11.91 13.21
N PRO A 170 -5.92 12.66 13.10
CA PRO A 170 -5.70 13.53 11.96
C PRO A 170 -5.52 12.73 10.68
N ASP A 171 -5.75 13.39 9.54
CA ASP A 171 -5.44 12.80 8.24
C ASP A 171 -3.93 12.53 8.12
N PRO A 172 -3.55 11.46 7.39
CA PRO A 172 -2.14 11.19 7.13
C PRO A 172 -1.50 12.31 6.31
N VAL A 173 -0.22 12.55 6.57
CA VAL A 173 0.55 13.61 5.90
C VAL A 173 1.13 13.07 4.60
N LEU A 174 0.89 13.75 3.47
CA LEU A 174 1.55 13.44 2.21
C LEU A 174 3.04 13.79 2.33
N VAL A 175 3.92 12.80 2.12
CA VAL A 175 5.38 12.96 2.22
C VAL A 175 6.08 12.87 0.88
N ALA A 176 5.51 12.16 -0.09
CA ALA A 176 6.01 12.14 -1.46
C ALA A 176 4.88 11.87 -2.46
N GLU A 177 4.95 12.52 -3.63
CA GLU A 177 4.09 12.24 -4.77
C GLU A 177 4.91 12.20 -6.05
N MET A 178 4.68 11.16 -6.86
CA MET A 178 5.28 10.99 -8.19
C MET A 178 4.19 10.79 -9.24
N ILE A 179 4.33 11.43 -10.38
CA ILE A 179 3.46 11.22 -11.54
C ILE A 179 4.35 10.89 -12.74
N ALA A 180 4.09 9.76 -13.38
CA ALA A 180 4.81 9.29 -14.56
C ALA A 180 6.35 9.34 -14.41
N GLY A 181 6.86 8.91 -13.25
CA GLY A 181 8.29 8.88 -12.92
C GLY A 181 8.89 10.21 -12.46
N SER A 182 8.12 11.29 -12.45
CA SER A 182 8.57 12.62 -11.99
C SER A 182 8.09 12.88 -10.57
N LEU A 183 8.98 13.35 -9.70
CA LEU A 183 8.63 13.80 -8.35
C LEU A 183 7.92 15.15 -8.45
N VAL A 184 6.67 15.23 -7.97
CA VAL A 184 5.86 16.45 -7.96
C VAL A 184 5.68 17.03 -6.56
N TRP A 185 5.93 16.24 -5.53
CA TRP A 185 5.95 16.65 -4.13
C TRP A 185 7.01 15.85 -3.35
N PRO A 186 7.79 16.47 -2.46
CA PRO A 186 7.81 17.91 -2.09
C PRO A 186 8.47 18.78 -3.16
N VAL A 187 8.10 20.08 -3.19
CA VAL A 187 8.58 21.05 -4.21
C VAL A 187 9.68 21.96 -3.69
N ASP A 188 9.87 22.07 -2.39
CA ASP A 188 10.81 22.98 -1.75
C ASP A 188 11.74 22.28 -0.76
N VAL A 189 12.87 22.92 -0.45
CA VAL A 189 13.93 22.37 0.39
C VAL A 189 13.49 22.16 1.84
N ASP A 190 12.60 23.00 2.36
CA ASP A 190 12.20 22.91 3.76
C ASP A 190 11.25 21.72 3.96
N THR A 191 10.33 21.47 3.03
CA THR A 191 9.49 20.27 3.01
C THR A 191 10.33 19.01 2.80
N LEU A 192 11.36 19.05 1.92
CA LEU A 192 12.32 17.96 1.75
C LEU A 192 13.04 17.62 3.07
N ARG A 193 13.50 18.63 3.81
CA ARG A 193 14.16 18.45 5.11
C ARG A 193 13.21 17.91 6.19
N ALA A 194 11.93 18.25 6.13
CA ALA A 194 10.92 17.80 7.05
C ALA A 194 10.47 16.34 6.81
N THR A 195 10.93 15.70 5.74
CA THR A 195 10.59 14.31 5.42
C THR A 195 10.98 13.38 6.56
N PRO A 196 10.04 12.56 7.09
CA PRO A 196 10.31 11.60 8.14
C PRO A 196 11.43 10.62 7.77
N GLU A 197 12.28 10.25 8.73
CA GLU A 197 13.45 9.37 8.51
C GLU A 197 13.10 8.09 7.77
N TRP A 198 11.96 7.47 8.09
CA TRP A 198 11.52 6.23 7.47
C TRP A 198 11.22 6.38 5.97
N ALA A 199 10.81 7.58 5.54
CA ALA A 199 10.42 7.86 4.15
C ALA A 199 11.60 8.40 3.30
N LYS A 200 12.71 8.82 3.92
CA LYS A 200 13.88 9.34 3.19
C LYS A 200 14.40 8.41 2.11
N PRO A 201 14.55 7.08 2.32
CA PRO A 201 14.99 6.18 1.26
C PRO A 201 14.04 6.15 0.05
N LEU A 202 12.74 6.32 0.28
CA LEU A 202 11.75 6.40 -0.80
C LEU A 202 11.91 7.70 -1.60
N LEU A 203 12.11 8.81 -0.92
CA LEU A 203 12.30 10.11 -1.55
C LEU A 203 13.62 10.18 -2.31
N GLU A 204 14.71 9.65 -1.76
CA GLU A 204 16.01 9.55 -2.42
C GLU A 204 15.94 8.72 -3.71
N ALA A 205 15.21 7.61 -3.68
CA ALA A 205 14.95 6.79 -4.87
C ALA A 205 14.17 7.57 -5.94
N ALA A 206 13.13 8.32 -5.54
CA ALA A 206 12.32 9.14 -6.44
C ALA A 206 13.14 10.25 -7.10
N ILE A 207 13.98 10.95 -6.34
CA ILE A 207 14.90 11.99 -6.86
C ILE A 207 15.92 11.37 -7.84
N SER A 208 16.48 10.21 -7.50
CA SER A 208 17.45 9.51 -8.36
C SER A 208 16.85 9.08 -9.68
N LEU A 209 15.60 8.60 -9.68
CA LEU A 209 14.86 8.24 -10.90
C LEU A 209 14.64 9.46 -11.81
N GLN A 210 14.25 10.58 -11.24
CA GLN A 210 14.03 11.82 -11.99
C GLN A 210 15.34 12.30 -12.64
N ALA A 211 16.46 12.28 -11.90
CA ALA A 211 17.77 12.68 -12.42
C ALA A 211 18.23 11.76 -13.57
N GLY A 212 18.04 10.44 -13.43
CA GLY A 212 18.36 9.46 -14.48
C GLY A 212 17.50 9.60 -15.73
N GLY A 213 16.22 9.94 -15.58
CA GLY A 213 15.30 10.18 -16.69
C GLY A 213 15.66 11.44 -17.51
N MET A 214 16.16 12.49 -16.88
CA MET A 214 16.63 13.71 -17.55
C MET A 214 17.89 13.45 -18.38
N ALA A 215 18.84 12.67 -17.84
CA ALA A 215 20.10 12.34 -18.53
C ALA A 215 19.91 11.42 -19.75
N ALA A 216 18.81 10.66 -19.82
CA ALA A 216 18.51 9.78 -20.94
C ALA A 216 17.72 10.48 -22.08
N SER A 217 17.30 11.73 -21.88
CA SER A 217 16.50 12.52 -22.83
C SER A 217 17.34 13.58 -23.59
N GLU A 218 18.62 13.73 -23.25
CA GLU A 218 19.63 14.54 -23.95
C GLU A 218 20.46 13.66 -24.91
#